data_d93f133588798bcac54707a29d6a0b22
#
_entry.id   d93f133588798bcac54707a29d6a0b22
#
_cell.length_a   1.000
_cell.length_b   1.000
_cell.length_c   1.000
_cell.angle_alpha   90.00
_cell.angle_beta   90.00
_cell.angle_gamma   90.00
#
_symmetry.space_group_name_H-M   'P 1'
#
loop_
_entity.id
_entity.type
_entity.pdbx_description
1 polymer ?
#
loop_
_entity_poly.entity_id
_entity_poly.type
_entity_poly.pdbx_seq_one_letter_code
_entity_poly.pdbx_strand_id
1 'polypeptide(L)'
;LQNLLSDAKIKSKIYSNISPNPRDDEIDGGCKVFKEGNHDAIVAIGGGSAMDGGKAISLTVNSGIPLWDFEFLDKVPRDLKGTNPFPKLITIPTTAGTGAETEITAMVTDTKKGMKFCLWHPEARPCLALVDPELTLKLPANLTAWTGIDAMIHAIEGYSVPLFHPLC
;
A
#
# COMPACT_ATOMS: atom_id res chain seq x y z
N LEU A 1 -15.13 -7.79 -8.24
CA LEU A 1 -13.85 -8.51 -8.14
C LEU A 1 -14.03 -9.89 -7.50
N GLN A 2 -14.65 -9.99 -6.31
CA GLN A 2 -14.79 -11.27 -5.61
C GLN A 2 -15.51 -12.33 -6.46
N ASN A 3 -16.56 -11.97 -7.19
CA ASN A 3 -17.24 -12.89 -8.10
C ASN A 3 -16.31 -13.36 -9.23
N LEU A 4 -15.53 -12.45 -9.83
CA LEU A 4 -14.56 -12.79 -10.87
C LEU A 4 -13.48 -13.76 -10.36
N LEU A 5 -13.01 -13.55 -9.14
CA LEU A 5 -12.04 -14.48 -8.51
C LEU A 5 -12.67 -15.84 -8.23
N SER A 6 -13.93 -15.84 -7.76
CA SER A 6 -14.68 -17.07 -7.52
C SER A 6 -14.91 -17.86 -8.81
N ASP A 7 -15.30 -17.18 -9.90
CA ASP A 7 -15.48 -17.79 -11.22
C ASP A 7 -14.18 -18.40 -11.76
N ALA A 8 -13.06 -17.76 -11.45
CA ALA A 8 -11.71 -18.25 -11.72
C ALA A 8 -11.25 -19.34 -10.73
N LYS A 9 -12.10 -19.78 -9.79
CA LYS A 9 -11.78 -20.74 -8.72
C LYS A 9 -10.66 -20.27 -7.78
N ILE A 10 -10.49 -18.97 -7.63
CA ILE A 10 -9.55 -18.36 -6.70
C ILE A 10 -10.30 -18.03 -5.40
N LYS A 11 -9.90 -18.71 -4.31
CA LYS A 11 -10.47 -18.43 -2.97
C LYS A 11 -10.00 -17.06 -2.51
N SER A 12 -10.94 -16.22 -2.12
CA SER A 12 -10.62 -14.86 -1.65
C SER A 12 -11.46 -14.47 -0.44
N LYS A 13 -10.92 -13.55 0.36
CA LYS A 13 -11.61 -12.92 1.49
C LYS A 13 -11.42 -11.41 1.39
N ILE A 14 -12.50 -10.66 1.52
CA ILE A 14 -12.44 -9.20 1.58
C ILE A 14 -12.12 -8.79 3.02
N TYR A 15 -11.14 -7.88 3.14
CA TYR A 15 -10.88 -7.11 4.34
C TYR A 15 -11.03 -5.63 3.99
N SER A 16 -12.04 -4.97 4.54
CA SER A 16 -12.42 -3.59 4.21
C SER A 16 -12.26 -2.62 5.40
N ASN A 17 -11.70 -3.10 6.51
CA ASN A 17 -11.50 -2.27 7.69
C ASN A 17 -10.16 -1.51 7.62
N ILE A 18 -10.01 -0.72 6.56
CA ILE A 18 -8.91 0.23 6.35
C ILE A 18 -9.53 1.62 6.20
N SER A 19 -9.29 2.47 7.17
CA SER A 19 -9.78 3.85 7.17
C SER A 19 -8.92 4.77 6.28
N PRO A 20 -9.42 5.95 5.90
CA PRO A 20 -8.54 7.02 5.42
C PRO A 20 -7.44 7.28 6.46
N ASN A 21 -6.15 7.25 6.04
CA ASN A 21 -4.99 7.18 6.92
C ASN A 21 -4.97 5.89 7.77
N PRO A 22 -4.53 4.77 7.18
CA PRO A 22 -4.53 3.46 7.84
C PRO A 22 -3.87 3.49 9.21
N ARG A 23 -4.40 2.69 10.14
CA ARG A 23 -3.96 2.63 11.53
C ARG A 23 -3.29 1.28 11.81
N ASP A 24 -2.38 1.26 12.78
CA ASP A 24 -1.67 0.05 13.19
C ASP A 24 -2.60 -1.09 13.63
N ASP A 25 -3.67 -0.78 14.37
CA ASP A 25 -4.67 -1.78 14.79
C ASP A 25 -5.47 -2.37 13.60
N GLU A 26 -5.69 -1.60 12.55
CA GLU A 26 -6.31 -2.08 11.31
C GLU A 26 -5.35 -3.00 10.54
N ILE A 27 -4.06 -2.69 10.53
CA ILE A 27 -3.04 -3.55 9.92
C ILE A 27 -2.97 -4.91 10.63
N ASP A 28 -2.98 -4.91 11.97
CA ASP A 28 -3.03 -6.14 12.77
C ASP A 28 -4.27 -6.98 12.45
N GLY A 29 -5.43 -6.33 12.29
CA GLY A 29 -6.67 -6.98 11.85
C GLY A 29 -6.55 -7.64 10.48
N GLY A 30 -5.93 -6.96 9.52
CA GLY A 30 -5.66 -7.50 8.19
C GLY A 30 -4.70 -8.69 8.21
N CYS A 31 -3.64 -8.61 9.00
CA CYS A 31 -2.70 -9.73 9.21
C CYS A 31 -3.40 -10.97 9.79
N LYS A 32 -4.34 -10.77 10.72
CA LYS A 32 -5.13 -11.85 11.31
C LYS A 32 -6.00 -12.54 10.24
N VAL A 33 -6.75 -11.75 9.45
CA VAL A 33 -7.59 -12.29 8.36
C VAL A 33 -6.76 -13.05 7.34
N PHE A 34 -5.57 -12.55 6.99
CA PHE A 34 -4.68 -13.21 6.05
C PHE A 34 -4.24 -14.59 6.56
N LYS A 35 -3.78 -14.67 7.81
CA LYS A 35 -3.33 -15.92 8.46
C LYS A 35 -4.45 -16.94 8.64
N GLU A 36 -5.60 -16.51 9.15
CA GLU A 36 -6.78 -17.37 9.37
C GLU A 36 -7.31 -17.96 8.06
N GLY A 37 -7.23 -17.20 6.97
CA GLY A 37 -7.64 -17.64 5.64
C GLY A 37 -6.60 -18.51 4.92
N ASN A 38 -5.40 -18.63 5.47
CA ASN A 38 -4.24 -19.26 4.83
C ASN A 38 -4.03 -18.72 3.41
N HIS A 39 -4.02 -17.37 3.30
CA HIS A 39 -3.83 -16.69 2.03
C HIS A 39 -2.35 -16.59 1.68
N ASP A 40 -2.02 -16.47 0.40
CA ASP A 40 -0.67 -16.40 -0.15
C ASP A 40 -0.39 -15.11 -0.93
N ALA A 41 -1.44 -14.33 -1.19
CA ALA A 41 -1.34 -13.06 -1.90
C ALA A 41 -2.31 -12.01 -1.33
N ILE A 42 -2.00 -10.74 -1.59
CA ILE A 42 -2.82 -9.59 -1.23
C ILE A 42 -3.17 -8.83 -2.51
N VAL A 43 -4.45 -8.48 -2.66
CA VAL A 43 -4.92 -7.54 -3.67
C VAL A 43 -5.41 -6.29 -2.96
N ALA A 44 -4.67 -5.19 -3.06
CA ALA A 44 -5.05 -3.90 -2.53
C ALA A 44 -5.81 -3.10 -3.60
N ILE A 45 -7.10 -2.84 -3.37
CA ILE A 45 -7.95 -2.10 -4.30
C ILE A 45 -8.55 -0.88 -3.62
N GLY A 46 -8.37 0.30 -4.19
CA GLY A 46 -8.87 1.56 -3.66
C GLY A 46 -7.96 2.75 -3.93
N GLY A 47 -8.02 3.77 -3.11
CA GLY A 47 -7.10 4.92 -3.14
C GLY A 47 -5.79 4.64 -2.41
N GLY A 48 -4.95 5.67 -2.23
CA GLY A 48 -3.65 5.57 -1.56
C GLY A 48 -3.69 4.84 -0.22
N SER A 49 -4.68 5.13 0.63
CA SER A 49 -4.83 4.46 1.93
C SER A 49 -5.05 2.94 1.82
N ALA A 50 -5.78 2.47 0.80
CA ALA A 50 -5.94 1.04 0.58
C ALA A 50 -4.63 0.38 0.13
N MET A 51 -3.85 1.09 -0.71
CA MET A 51 -2.51 0.65 -1.12
C MET A 51 -1.57 0.56 0.08
N ASP A 52 -1.53 1.60 0.91
CA ASP A 52 -0.70 1.69 2.10
C ASP A 52 -1.05 0.59 3.11
N GLY A 53 -2.34 0.37 3.36
CA GLY A 53 -2.81 -0.73 4.20
C GLY A 53 -2.38 -2.10 3.67
N GLY A 54 -2.51 -2.33 2.37
CA GLY A 54 -2.08 -3.56 1.72
C GLY A 54 -0.57 -3.81 1.83
N LYS A 55 0.24 -2.77 1.63
CA LYS A 55 1.71 -2.83 1.80
C LYS A 55 2.10 -3.11 3.24
N ALA A 56 1.52 -2.38 4.20
CA ALA A 56 1.81 -2.57 5.62
C ALA A 56 1.45 -3.99 6.10
N ILE A 57 0.31 -4.54 5.66
CA ILE A 57 -0.06 -5.94 5.93
C ILE A 57 0.95 -6.88 5.29
N SER A 58 1.34 -6.64 4.02
CA SER A 58 2.32 -7.46 3.32
C SER A 58 3.66 -7.52 4.05
N LEU A 59 4.15 -6.38 4.53
CA LEU A 59 5.42 -6.29 5.24
C LEU A 59 5.42 -7.05 6.58
N THR A 60 4.28 -7.04 7.29
CA THR A 60 4.24 -7.55 8.67
C THR A 60 3.76 -8.99 8.78
N VAL A 61 2.87 -9.43 7.89
CA VAL A 61 2.08 -10.66 8.12
C VAL A 61 2.91 -11.93 8.29
N ASN A 62 4.01 -12.10 7.55
CA ASN A 62 4.85 -13.30 7.57
C ASN A 62 6.31 -13.02 7.94
N SER A 63 6.69 -11.75 8.09
CA SER A 63 8.09 -11.37 8.28
C SER A 63 8.63 -11.67 9.68
N GLY A 64 7.73 -11.76 10.67
CA GLY A 64 8.14 -11.79 12.08
C GLY A 64 8.78 -10.49 12.58
N ILE A 65 8.69 -9.42 11.77
CA ILE A 65 9.22 -8.09 12.06
C ILE A 65 8.07 -7.21 12.53
N PRO A 66 8.19 -6.51 13.67
CA PRO A 66 7.19 -5.54 14.11
C PRO A 66 6.97 -4.44 13.07
N LEU A 67 5.73 -3.96 12.95
CA LEU A 67 5.34 -2.93 11.97
C LEU A 67 6.27 -1.72 12.00
N TRP A 68 6.58 -1.21 13.18
CA TRP A 68 7.36 0.01 13.36
C TRP A 68 8.87 -0.15 13.13
N ASP A 69 9.36 -1.38 12.98
CA ASP A 69 10.75 -1.63 12.56
C ASP A 69 10.96 -1.33 11.07
N PHE A 70 9.86 -1.11 10.33
CA PHE A 70 9.87 -0.63 8.93
C PHE A 70 9.79 0.90 8.82
N GLU A 71 9.76 1.64 9.94
CA GLU A 71 9.72 3.10 9.92
C GLU A 71 10.95 3.68 9.20
N PHE A 72 10.71 4.64 8.31
CA PHE A 72 11.75 5.36 7.58
C PHE A 72 12.49 6.33 8.52
N LEU A 73 13.62 5.89 9.05
CA LEU A 73 14.47 6.62 10.00
C LEU A 73 15.92 6.73 9.48
N ASP A 74 16.13 7.03 8.22
CA ASP A 74 17.46 7.06 7.58
C ASP A 74 18.28 5.75 7.77
N LYS A 75 17.60 4.67 8.06
CA LYS A 75 18.20 3.34 8.23
C LYS A 75 18.10 2.55 6.94
N VAL A 76 19.16 1.81 6.64
CA VAL A 76 19.08 0.79 5.59
C VAL A 76 18.05 -0.25 6.00
N PRO A 77 17.10 -0.63 5.10
CA PRO A 77 16.14 -1.67 5.40
C PRO A 77 16.83 -2.96 5.84
N ARG A 78 16.19 -3.69 6.75
CA ARG A 78 16.72 -4.95 7.23
C ARG A 78 16.91 -5.92 6.06
N ASP A 79 18.16 -6.33 5.81
CA ASP A 79 18.46 -7.38 4.84
C ASP A 79 17.90 -8.73 5.36
N LEU A 80 17.00 -9.32 4.59
CA LEU A 80 16.39 -10.61 4.90
C LEU A 80 17.18 -11.79 4.34
N LYS A 81 18.41 -11.56 3.86
CA LYS A 81 19.41 -12.58 3.45
C LYS A 81 18.82 -13.72 2.60
N GLY A 82 18.16 -13.35 1.51
CA GLY A 82 17.64 -14.31 0.53
C GLY A 82 16.35 -15.01 0.93
N THR A 83 15.76 -14.68 2.07
CA THR A 83 14.39 -15.08 2.40
C THR A 83 13.45 -13.93 2.03
N ASN A 84 12.43 -14.21 1.24
CA ASN A 84 11.35 -13.27 1.00
C ASN A 84 10.07 -13.81 1.64
N PRO A 85 9.77 -13.44 2.89
CA PRO A 85 8.58 -13.91 3.59
C PRO A 85 7.31 -13.16 3.16
N PHE A 86 7.45 -12.12 2.35
CA PHE A 86 6.36 -11.24 2.00
C PHE A 86 5.43 -11.88 0.96
N PRO A 87 4.11 -11.87 1.18
CA PRO A 87 3.15 -12.34 0.18
C PRO A 87 3.21 -11.46 -1.07
N LYS A 88 2.80 -12.02 -2.21
CA LYS A 88 2.67 -11.24 -3.44
C LYS A 88 1.62 -10.15 -3.24
N LEU A 89 1.96 -8.92 -3.60
CA LEU A 89 1.08 -7.77 -3.53
C LEU A 89 0.73 -7.30 -4.93
N ILE A 90 -0.57 -7.23 -5.19
CA ILE A 90 -1.15 -6.64 -6.41
C ILE A 90 -1.90 -5.39 -6.00
N THR A 91 -1.71 -4.31 -6.73
CA THR A 91 -2.40 -3.03 -6.48
C THR A 91 -3.33 -2.68 -7.62
N ILE A 92 -4.53 -2.20 -7.28
CA ILE A 92 -5.56 -1.76 -8.22
C ILE A 92 -6.07 -0.39 -7.76
N PRO A 93 -5.46 0.71 -8.24
CA PRO A 93 -5.86 2.05 -7.80
C PRO A 93 -7.23 2.44 -8.35
N THR A 94 -8.01 3.13 -7.52
CA THR A 94 -9.28 3.77 -7.91
C THR A 94 -9.21 5.30 -7.86
N THR A 95 -8.02 5.84 -7.62
CA THR A 95 -7.69 7.27 -7.68
C THR A 95 -6.53 7.48 -8.64
N ALA A 96 -6.40 8.65 -9.22
CA ALA A 96 -5.25 9.06 -10.02
C ALA A 96 -4.58 10.25 -9.33
N GLY A 97 -3.37 10.02 -8.77
CA GLY A 97 -2.65 11.09 -8.07
C GLY A 97 -1.56 10.63 -7.12
N THR A 98 -1.87 9.74 -6.20
CA THR A 98 -0.94 9.37 -5.14
C THR A 98 0.28 8.59 -5.61
N GLY A 99 0.20 7.84 -6.72
CA GLY A 99 1.29 6.97 -7.18
C GLY A 99 1.55 5.76 -6.28
N ALA A 100 0.77 5.60 -5.21
CA ALA A 100 0.98 4.58 -4.18
C ALA A 100 0.98 3.14 -4.73
N GLU A 101 0.39 2.92 -5.90
CA GLU A 101 0.37 1.60 -6.56
C GLU A 101 1.74 1.12 -7.03
N THR A 102 2.74 2.00 -7.10
CA THR A 102 4.10 1.66 -7.59
C THR A 102 5.20 1.90 -6.56
N GLU A 103 4.89 2.61 -5.47
CA GLU A 103 5.85 3.00 -4.44
C GLU A 103 6.20 1.85 -3.48
N ILE A 104 7.35 2.00 -2.81
CA ILE A 104 7.84 1.08 -1.77
C ILE A 104 7.54 1.58 -0.35
N THR A 105 6.81 2.69 -0.24
CA THR A 105 6.44 3.33 1.01
C THR A 105 4.98 3.07 1.36
N ALA A 106 4.66 3.15 2.64
CA ALA A 106 3.29 3.09 3.15
C ALA A 106 3.14 4.03 4.34
N MET A 107 2.09 4.85 4.34
CA MET A 107 1.81 5.78 5.41
C MET A 107 0.82 5.15 6.40
N VAL A 108 1.24 4.95 7.65
CA VAL A 108 0.43 4.34 8.71
C VAL A 108 0.40 5.22 9.96
N THR A 109 -0.75 5.33 10.58
CA THR A 109 -0.95 6.07 11.82
C THR A 109 -0.67 5.17 13.02
N ASP A 110 0.29 5.58 13.86
CA ASP A 110 0.54 5.01 15.19
C ASP A 110 -0.56 5.52 16.13
N THR A 111 -1.44 4.64 16.56
CA THR A 111 -2.57 5.01 17.42
C THR A 111 -2.12 5.45 18.82
N LYS A 112 -0.95 5.01 19.29
CA LYS A 112 -0.41 5.38 20.58
C LYS A 112 0.21 6.77 20.56
N LYS A 113 0.90 7.11 19.45
CA LYS A 113 1.54 8.42 19.29
C LYS A 113 0.60 9.47 18.68
N GLY A 114 -0.51 9.03 18.05
CA GLY A 114 -1.43 9.91 17.33
C GLY A 114 -0.81 10.58 16.10
N MET A 115 0.22 9.98 15.53
CA MET A 115 0.98 10.53 14.41
C MET A 115 1.08 9.52 13.26
N LYS A 116 1.24 10.03 12.05
CA LYS A 116 1.41 9.26 10.84
C LYS A 116 2.90 9.09 10.55
N PHE A 117 3.34 7.87 10.31
CA PHE A 117 4.72 7.52 9.98
C PHE A 117 4.81 6.86 8.62
N CYS A 118 5.92 7.10 7.96
CA CYS A 118 6.26 6.45 6.71
C CYS A 118 6.97 5.13 7.02
N LEU A 119 6.39 4.04 6.56
CA LEU A 119 7.04 2.73 6.51
C LEU A 119 7.68 2.55 5.13
N TRP A 120 8.80 1.86 5.06
CA TRP A 120 9.41 1.54 3.78
C TRP A 120 10.21 0.25 3.81
N HIS A 121 10.20 -0.44 2.70
CA HIS A 121 11.08 -1.56 2.42
C HIS A 121 11.05 -1.84 0.91
N PRO A 122 12.18 -2.19 0.26
CA PRO A 122 12.18 -2.52 -1.16
C PRO A 122 11.15 -3.59 -1.56
N GLU A 123 10.91 -4.55 -0.69
CA GLU A 123 9.93 -5.62 -0.90
C GLU A 123 8.46 -5.20 -0.71
N ALA A 124 8.20 -3.96 -0.25
CA ALA A 124 6.85 -3.39 -0.25
C ALA A 124 6.36 -3.04 -1.66
N ARG A 125 7.26 -3.13 -2.66
CA ARG A 125 6.89 -2.88 -4.04
C ARG A 125 5.88 -3.91 -4.53
N PRO A 126 4.72 -3.48 -5.04
CA PRO A 126 3.79 -4.38 -5.67
C PRO A 126 4.42 -5.16 -6.82
N CYS A 127 4.12 -6.43 -6.92
CA CYS A 127 4.59 -7.25 -8.03
C CYS A 127 3.80 -6.97 -9.33
N LEU A 128 2.62 -6.37 -9.19
CA LEU A 128 1.76 -5.95 -10.30
C LEU A 128 0.92 -4.76 -9.86
N ALA A 129 0.94 -3.69 -10.65
CA ALA A 129 -0.03 -2.60 -10.58
C ALA A 129 -0.99 -2.72 -11.78
N LEU A 130 -2.26 -2.94 -11.52
CA LEU A 130 -3.31 -3.03 -12.54
C LEU A 130 -4.06 -1.70 -12.57
N VAL A 131 -3.70 -0.86 -13.53
CA VAL A 131 -4.22 0.49 -13.69
C VAL A 131 -5.34 0.49 -14.72
N ASP A 132 -6.58 0.52 -14.22
CA ASP A 132 -7.78 0.59 -15.04
C ASP A 132 -8.43 1.97 -14.85
N PRO A 133 -8.39 2.85 -15.86
CA PRO A 133 -8.94 4.21 -15.76
C PRO A 133 -10.46 4.22 -15.53
N GLU A 134 -11.19 3.18 -15.90
CA GLU A 134 -12.63 3.09 -15.67
C GLU A 134 -12.99 3.08 -14.18
N LEU A 135 -12.08 2.61 -13.32
CA LEU A 135 -12.29 2.59 -11.88
C LEU A 135 -12.30 4.00 -11.25
N THR A 136 -11.80 5.01 -11.98
CA THR A 136 -11.80 6.40 -11.51
C THR A 136 -13.05 7.20 -11.94
N LEU A 137 -13.87 6.70 -12.87
CA LEU A 137 -14.98 7.44 -13.46
C LEU A 137 -16.05 7.88 -12.46
N LYS A 138 -16.20 7.16 -11.37
CA LYS A 138 -17.18 7.47 -10.31
C LYS A 138 -16.56 8.15 -9.09
N LEU A 139 -15.30 8.58 -9.18
CA LEU A 139 -14.65 9.28 -8.08
C LEU A 139 -15.37 10.62 -7.84
N PRO A 140 -15.72 10.98 -6.59
CA PRO A 140 -16.30 12.28 -6.27
C PRO A 140 -15.42 13.45 -6.74
N ALA A 141 -16.03 14.53 -7.19
CA ALA A 141 -15.32 15.68 -7.78
C ALA A 141 -14.26 16.27 -6.83
N ASN A 142 -14.53 16.34 -5.54
CA ASN A 142 -13.59 16.81 -4.54
C ASN A 142 -12.35 15.87 -4.42
N LEU A 143 -12.56 14.57 -4.44
CA LEU A 143 -11.44 13.60 -4.43
C LEU A 143 -10.64 13.66 -5.73
N THR A 144 -11.30 13.83 -6.88
CA THR A 144 -10.61 14.04 -8.16
C THR A 144 -9.72 15.27 -8.12
N ALA A 145 -10.23 16.38 -7.57
CA ALA A 145 -9.45 17.61 -7.41
C ALA A 145 -8.27 17.44 -6.45
N TRP A 146 -8.48 16.81 -5.29
CA TRP A 146 -7.43 16.62 -4.29
C TRP A 146 -6.32 15.71 -4.79
N THR A 147 -6.67 14.58 -5.42
CA THR A 147 -5.66 13.66 -5.95
C THR A 147 -4.95 14.24 -7.18
N GLY A 148 -5.63 15.06 -7.99
CA GLY A 148 -4.99 15.78 -9.09
C GLY A 148 -3.98 16.84 -8.61
N ILE A 149 -4.30 17.56 -7.54
CA ILE A 149 -3.34 18.49 -6.90
C ILE A 149 -2.17 17.71 -6.29
N ASP A 150 -2.43 16.58 -5.65
CA ASP A 150 -1.41 15.71 -5.09
C ASP A 150 -0.42 15.26 -6.17
N ALA A 151 -0.90 14.79 -7.32
CA ALA A 151 -0.05 14.43 -8.46
C ALA A 151 0.81 15.63 -8.94
N MET A 152 0.24 16.83 -8.97
CA MET A 152 0.96 18.04 -9.36
C MET A 152 2.05 18.38 -8.33
N ILE A 153 1.77 18.25 -7.04
CA ILE A 153 2.75 18.50 -5.98
C ILE A 153 3.88 17.48 -6.04
N HIS A 154 3.59 16.20 -6.23
CA HIS A 154 4.63 15.18 -6.43
C HIS A 154 5.56 15.52 -7.59
N ALA A 155 5.03 16.02 -8.71
CA ALA A 155 5.84 16.45 -9.85
C ALA A 155 6.72 17.67 -9.50
N ILE A 156 6.19 18.64 -8.77
CA ILE A 156 6.93 19.83 -8.33
C ILE A 156 8.03 19.43 -7.33
N GLU A 157 7.71 18.57 -6.37
CA GLU A 157 8.67 18.07 -5.39
C GLU A 157 9.79 17.29 -6.07
N GLY A 158 9.47 16.36 -6.98
CA GLY A 158 10.46 15.61 -7.75
C GLY A 158 11.39 16.51 -8.55
N TYR A 159 10.86 17.56 -9.16
CA TYR A 159 11.66 18.56 -9.87
C TYR A 159 12.55 19.40 -8.94
N SER A 160 12.11 19.65 -7.71
CA SER A 160 12.79 20.51 -6.73
C SER A 160 13.86 19.79 -5.93
N VAL A 161 13.91 18.44 -5.96
CA VAL A 161 14.92 17.66 -5.24
C VAL A 161 16.30 17.87 -5.87
N PRO A 162 17.35 18.12 -5.07
CA PRO A 162 18.70 18.37 -5.60
C PRO A 162 19.38 17.13 -6.21
N LEU A 163 18.76 15.96 -6.11
CA LEU A 163 19.25 14.72 -6.69
C LEU A 163 18.75 14.60 -8.13
N PHE A 164 19.69 14.54 -9.07
CA PHE A 164 19.34 14.31 -10.46
C PHE A 164 18.85 12.88 -10.67
N HIS A 165 17.67 12.74 -11.26
CA HIS A 165 17.16 11.48 -11.77
C HIS A 165 16.55 11.72 -13.15
N PRO A 166 16.85 10.90 -14.17
CA PRO A 166 16.44 11.17 -15.56
C PRO A 166 14.94 11.08 -15.82
N LEU A 167 14.17 10.59 -14.84
CA LEU A 167 12.70 10.47 -14.91
C LEU A 167 11.97 11.41 -13.91
N CYS A 168 12.66 12.31 -13.25
CA CYS A 168 12.11 13.33 -12.35
C CYS A 168 12.33 14.71 -12.91
#